data_9aa81c8fb1b8c2bc1ff012f01f1220fe
#
_entry.id   9aa81c8fb1b8c2bc1ff012f01f1220fe
#
_cell.length_a   1.000
_cell.length_b   1.000
_cell.length_c   1.000
_cell.angle_alpha   90.00
_cell.angle_beta   90.00
_cell.angle_gamma   90.00
#
_symmetry.space_group_name_H-M   'P 1'
#
loop_
_entity.id
_entity.type
_entity.pdbx_description
1 polymer ?
#
loop_
_entity_poly.entity_id
_entity_poly.type
_entity_poly.pdbx_seq_one_letter_code
_entity_poly.pdbx_strand_id
1 'polypeptide(L)'
;PADDTLTNSAAEPTAQPEQPQATAEPLVFGWPVADFHYIARFVSDYHRGADYSATKGTPVLAVYNGTVVVANNHYSYGNHVVIDHGTLPDGHSYRTLYAHLDTLSVAAGDTVTQGQQLGTVGSTGKSTGNHLHLELFVDGALTDTRTMIPYDNTTSPDLHLTTTLDFICPLESYTAISAPFRTDDSDTPPHLGVDFAAAGGTPVQAAQSGVVTQAGWDDDHGYFVTIYHGANAAANDDGTYPANYATSYAHLQSKPAVQVGQRVAQGDVIGYVGSTGRSSGNHCHFEMYYNGARFSAQTYFGGMRASR
;
A
#
# COMPACT_ATOMS: atom_id res chain seq x y z
N PRO A 1 -9.30 68.24 65.44
CA PRO A 1 -9.09 66.80 65.29
C PRO A 1 -9.26 66.40 63.85
N ALA A 2 -8.21 65.96 63.27
CA ALA A 2 -8.09 65.58 61.91
C ALA A 2 -8.51 64.10 61.76
N ASP A 3 -9.28 63.84 60.72
CA ASP A 3 -9.69 62.49 60.31
C ASP A 3 -8.83 62.12 59.09
N ASP A 4 -8.03 61.09 59.24
CA ASP A 4 -7.14 60.57 58.22
C ASP A 4 -7.72 59.25 57.76
N THR A 5 -8.52 59.28 56.69
CA THR A 5 -8.96 58.06 55.97
C THR A 5 -7.97 57.75 54.81
N LEU A 6 -7.07 56.84 55.07
CA LEU A 6 -6.21 56.25 54.06
C LEU A 6 -7.04 55.27 53.20
N THR A 7 -7.38 55.65 51.97
CA THR A 7 -7.89 54.73 50.98
C THR A 7 -6.77 53.94 50.36
N ASN A 8 -6.74 52.66 50.65
CA ASN A 8 -5.80 51.69 50.05
C ASN A 8 -6.35 51.27 48.69
N SER A 9 -5.86 51.88 47.62
CA SER A 9 -6.15 51.47 46.21
C SER A 9 -5.27 50.29 45.87
N ALA A 10 -5.83 49.07 45.94
CA ALA A 10 -5.18 47.89 45.40
C ALA A 10 -5.19 47.99 43.84
N ALA A 11 -4.02 48.08 43.26
CA ALA A 11 -3.86 47.98 41.78
C ALA A 11 -4.22 46.56 41.35
N GLU A 12 -5.14 46.43 40.39
CA GLU A 12 -5.44 45.17 39.70
C GLU A 12 -4.21 44.70 38.94
N PRO A 13 -3.90 43.36 38.93
CA PRO A 13 -2.81 42.85 38.13
C PRO A 13 -3.14 42.98 36.63
N THR A 14 -2.38 43.77 35.92
CA THR A 14 -2.42 43.89 34.46
C THR A 14 -2.18 42.49 33.85
N ALA A 15 -3.18 41.95 33.23
CA ALA A 15 -3.05 40.73 32.43
C ALA A 15 -1.97 40.93 31.37
N GLN A 16 -0.89 40.10 31.42
CA GLN A 16 0.07 40.02 30.35
C GLN A 16 -0.67 39.54 29.08
N PRO A 17 -0.39 40.14 27.92
CA PRO A 17 -0.93 39.62 26.68
C PRO A 17 -0.48 38.15 26.49
N GLU A 18 -1.44 37.25 26.35
CA GLU A 18 -1.16 35.87 25.93
C GLU A 18 -0.32 35.93 24.66
N GLN A 19 0.92 35.42 24.73
CA GLN A 19 1.70 35.15 23.53
C GLN A 19 0.89 34.20 22.63
N PRO A 20 0.80 34.47 21.31
CA PRO A 20 0.18 33.55 20.40
C PRO A 20 0.84 32.18 20.57
N GLN A 21 0.08 31.19 21.00
CA GLN A 21 0.53 29.79 21.00
C GLN A 21 0.96 29.51 19.56
N ALA A 22 2.25 29.30 19.35
CA ALA A 22 2.76 28.87 18.06
C ALA A 22 2.02 27.58 17.70
N THR A 23 1.18 27.64 16.68
CA THR A 23 0.58 26.44 16.09
C THR A 23 1.74 25.54 15.70
N ALA A 24 1.90 24.43 16.38
CA ALA A 24 2.94 23.46 16.04
C ALA A 24 2.76 23.11 14.56
N GLU A 25 3.82 23.26 13.77
CA GLU A 25 3.82 22.78 12.39
C GLU A 25 3.38 21.33 12.37
N PRO A 26 2.53 20.92 11.42
CA PRO A 26 2.09 19.55 11.35
C PRO A 26 3.28 18.60 11.27
N LEU A 27 3.28 17.55 12.08
CA LEU A 27 4.31 16.53 12.07
C LEU A 27 4.22 15.76 10.75
N VAL A 28 5.23 15.89 9.89
CA VAL A 28 5.26 15.26 8.58
C VAL A 28 6.46 14.32 8.48
N PHE A 29 6.19 13.04 8.28
CA PHE A 29 7.20 12.04 7.97
C PHE A 29 7.59 12.13 6.48
N GLY A 30 8.86 11.90 6.18
CA GLY A 30 9.35 11.86 4.80
C GLY A 30 9.01 10.54 4.09
N TRP A 31 9.30 10.51 2.78
CA TRP A 31 9.16 9.29 2.00
C TRP A 31 10.20 8.24 2.41
N PRO A 32 9.80 6.96 2.54
CA PRO A 32 10.70 5.89 2.98
C PRO A 32 11.57 5.33 1.85
N VAL A 33 11.32 5.68 0.60
CA VAL A 33 12.04 5.21 -0.58
C VAL A 33 12.33 6.38 -1.49
N ALA A 34 13.56 6.49 -1.99
CA ALA A 34 13.98 7.61 -2.84
C ALA A 34 13.24 7.66 -4.18
N ASP A 35 12.90 6.48 -4.72
CA ASP A 35 12.12 6.32 -5.94
C ASP A 35 11.35 5.02 -5.86
N PHE A 36 10.03 5.05 -6.05
CA PHE A 36 9.19 3.88 -6.02
C PHE A 36 8.12 3.97 -7.11
N HIS A 37 7.70 2.80 -7.58
CA HIS A 37 6.74 2.73 -8.67
C HIS A 37 5.31 2.97 -8.18
N TYR A 38 4.96 2.41 -7.00
CA TYR A 38 3.63 2.47 -6.38
C TYR A 38 3.66 1.81 -5.00
N ILE A 39 2.61 2.03 -4.22
CA ILE A 39 2.39 1.31 -2.97
C ILE A 39 1.46 0.13 -3.26
N ALA A 40 2.01 -1.08 -3.17
CA ALA A 40 1.30 -2.31 -3.52
C ALA A 40 0.25 -2.72 -2.49
N ARG A 41 0.51 -2.41 -1.22
CA ARG A 41 -0.36 -2.77 -0.09
C ARG A 41 -0.26 -1.71 0.99
N PHE A 42 -1.35 -1.57 1.77
CA PHE A 42 -1.38 -0.81 3.02
C PHE A 42 -1.71 -1.72 4.20
N VAL A 43 -1.66 -1.16 5.41
CA VAL A 43 -2.06 -1.86 6.64
C VAL A 43 -3.50 -2.36 6.50
N SER A 44 -3.73 -3.62 6.86
CA SER A 44 -5.03 -4.29 6.88
C SER A 44 -5.00 -5.42 7.91
N ASP A 45 -6.13 -6.11 8.13
CA ASP A 45 -6.20 -7.27 9.05
C ASP A 45 -5.20 -8.39 8.70
N TYR A 46 -4.76 -8.44 7.43
CA TYR A 46 -3.85 -9.48 6.91
C TYR A 46 -2.46 -8.95 6.54
N HIS A 47 -2.24 -7.63 6.63
CA HIS A 47 -0.98 -7.00 6.24
C HIS A 47 -0.58 -5.88 7.20
N ARG A 48 0.58 -6.02 7.85
CA ARG A 48 1.00 -5.16 8.97
C ARG A 48 1.57 -3.81 8.56
N GLY A 49 1.89 -3.58 7.30
CA GLY A 49 2.59 -2.37 6.85
C GLY A 49 2.12 -1.84 5.51
N ALA A 50 2.90 -0.96 4.93
CA ALA A 50 2.77 -0.53 3.55
C ALA A 50 3.92 -1.11 2.72
N ASP A 51 3.59 -1.69 1.56
CA ASP A 51 4.57 -2.25 0.62
C ASP A 51 4.84 -1.28 -0.52
N TYR A 52 6.01 -0.66 -0.51
CA TYR A 52 6.47 0.25 -1.56
C TYR A 52 7.25 -0.54 -2.62
N SER A 53 6.64 -0.78 -3.77
CA SER A 53 7.29 -1.45 -4.88
C SER A 53 8.34 -0.56 -5.53
N ALA A 54 9.58 -1.03 -5.59
CA ALA A 54 10.69 -0.30 -6.16
C ALA A 54 11.73 -1.25 -6.77
N THR A 55 12.59 -0.73 -7.61
CA THR A 55 13.69 -1.50 -8.19
C THR A 55 14.67 -1.95 -7.09
N LYS A 56 15.17 -3.19 -7.19
CA LYS A 56 16.25 -3.65 -6.30
C LYS A 56 17.42 -2.68 -6.31
N GLY A 57 17.91 -2.32 -5.14
CA GLY A 57 19.02 -1.37 -4.97
C GLY A 57 18.58 0.08 -4.80
N THR A 58 17.29 0.42 -4.96
CA THR A 58 16.77 1.77 -4.68
C THR A 58 17.02 2.13 -3.21
N PRO A 59 17.51 3.35 -2.90
CA PRO A 59 17.75 3.77 -1.52
C PRO A 59 16.47 3.75 -0.67
N VAL A 60 16.58 3.15 0.52
CA VAL A 60 15.58 3.21 1.59
C VAL A 60 15.97 4.27 2.59
N LEU A 61 15.05 5.18 2.92
CA LEU A 61 15.31 6.40 3.66
C LEU A 61 14.59 6.39 5.01
N ALA A 62 15.21 7.00 6.04
CA ALA A 62 14.55 7.24 7.32
C ALA A 62 13.38 8.23 7.15
N VAL A 63 12.19 7.85 7.53
CA VAL A 63 11.00 8.73 7.41
C VAL A 63 11.04 9.89 8.39
N TYR A 64 11.78 9.77 9.48
CA TYR A 64 11.97 10.82 10.49
C TYR A 64 13.29 10.61 11.26
N ASN A 65 13.70 11.64 12.02
CA ASN A 65 14.87 11.55 12.91
C ASN A 65 14.65 10.48 13.98
N GLY A 66 15.71 9.80 14.40
CA GLY A 66 15.59 8.80 15.47
C GLY A 66 16.86 8.01 15.72
N THR A 67 16.74 6.98 16.54
CA THR A 67 17.83 6.05 16.85
C THR A 67 17.48 4.67 16.30
N VAL A 68 18.41 4.06 15.59
CA VAL A 68 18.28 2.67 15.13
C VAL A 68 18.35 1.73 16.35
N VAL A 69 17.27 1.02 16.63
CA VAL A 69 17.20 0.06 17.73
C VAL A 69 17.40 -1.38 17.26
N VAL A 70 17.18 -1.65 15.97
CA VAL A 70 17.46 -2.94 15.33
C VAL A 70 18.03 -2.69 13.92
N ALA A 71 19.10 -3.41 13.56
CA ALA A 71 19.61 -3.52 12.20
C ALA A 71 20.22 -4.92 12.04
N ASN A 72 19.42 -5.88 11.59
CA ASN A 72 19.85 -7.27 11.47
C ASN A 72 19.01 -8.05 10.45
N ASN A 73 19.21 -9.38 10.38
CA ASN A 73 18.42 -10.29 9.55
C ASN A 73 17.42 -11.07 10.42
N HIS A 74 16.18 -11.17 9.95
CA HIS A 74 15.11 -11.95 10.55
C HIS A 74 14.46 -12.88 9.52
N TYR A 75 14.05 -14.07 9.92
CA TYR A 75 13.52 -15.10 9.01
C TYR A 75 12.32 -14.64 8.17
N SER A 76 11.49 -13.74 8.70
CA SER A 76 10.30 -13.21 8.02
C SER A 76 10.60 -11.88 7.34
N TYR A 77 11.12 -10.89 8.07
CA TYR A 77 11.42 -9.55 7.57
C TYR A 77 12.67 -9.48 6.68
N GLY A 78 13.50 -10.52 6.66
CA GLY A 78 14.80 -10.47 6.00
C GLY A 78 15.71 -9.44 6.67
N ASN A 79 16.57 -8.78 5.92
CA ASN A 79 17.33 -7.66 6.39
C ASN A 79 16.37 -6.52 6.73
N HIS A 80 16.41 -6.05 7.98
CA HIS A 80 15.47 -5.04 8.44
C HIS A 80 16.12 -4.05 9.42
N VAL A 81 15.54 -2.86 9.47
CA VAL A 81 15.90 -1.77 10.38
C VAL A 81 14.67 -1.39 11.19
N VAL A 82 14.85 -1.13 12.47
CA VAL A 82 13.82 -0.50 13.32
C VAL A 82 14.39 0.78 13.89
N ILE A 83 13.64 1.87 13.74
CA ILE A 83 14.00 3.19 14.30
C ILE A 83 13.02 3.56 15.40
N ASP A 84 13.56 3.98 16.53
CA ASP A 84 12.81 4.62 17.61
C ASP A 84 12.95 6.14 17.44
N HIS A 85 11.83 6.81 17.19
CA HIS A 85 11.77 8.27 17.00
C HIS A 85 11.55 9.03 18.32
N GLY A 86 11.34 8.28 19.44
CA GLY A 86 11.00 8.86 20.73
C GLY A 86 9.58 9.44 20.78
N THR A 87 9.36 10.30 21.77
CA THR A 87 8.10 11.05 21.91
C THR A 87 8.24 12.35 21.12
N LEU A 88 7.33 12.59 20.17
CA LEU A 88 7.33 13.75 19.30
C LEU A 88 6.49 14.90 19.90
N PRO A 89 6.50 16.11 19.30
CA PRO A 89 5.83 17.28 19.87
C PRO A 89 4.33 17.16 20.09
N ASP A 90 3.66 16.23 19.43
CA ASP A 90 2.25 15.88 19.61
C ASP A 90 1.98 15.01 20.86
N GLY A 91 3.03 14.60 21.58
CA GLY A 91 2.98 13.82 22.81
C GLY A 91 2.95 12.30 22.61
N HIS A 92 2.96 11.81 21.37
CA HIS A 92 2.95 10.39 21.04
C HIS A 92 4.36 9.84 20.80
N SER A 93 4.58 8.57 21.15
CA SER A 93 5.83 7.85 20.84
C SER A 93 5.71 7.16 19.48
N TYR A 94 6.79 7.24 18.69
CA TYR A 94 6.81 6.73 17.33
C TYR A 94 7.94 5.74 17.10
N ARG A 95 7.65 4.69 16.33
CA ARG A 95 8.63 3.73 15.86
C ARG A 95 8.31 3.27 14.45
N THR A 96 9.34 3.04 13.61
CA THR A 96 9.16 2.50 12.26
C THR A 96 10.03 1.27 12.04
N LEU A 97 9.53 0.32 11.23
CA LEU A 97 10.22 -0.88 10.82
C LEU A 97 10.29 -0.93 9.28
N TYR A 98 11.49 -1.13 8.75
CA TYR A 98 11.81 -1.22 7.33
C TYR A 98 12.31 -2.63 7.03
N ALA A 99 11.62 -3.39 6.17
CA ALA A 99 11.93 -4.79 5.92
C ALA A 99 12.22 -5.12 4.45
N HIS A 100 12.68 -6.36 4.22
CA HIS A 100 13.03 -6.95 2.93
C HIS A 100 14.20 -6.28 2.22
N LEU A 101 15.07 -5.58 2.98
CA LEU A 101 16.21 -4.84 2.45
C LEU A 101 17.24 -5.79 1.78
N ASP A 102 17.89 -5.31 0.71
CA ASP A 102 19.03 -6.01 0.10
C ASP A 102 20.30 -5.78 0.93
N THR A 103 20.54 -4.51 1.31
CA THR A 103 21.69 -4.12 2.12
C THR A 103 21.24 -3.29 3.33
N LEU A 104 22.06 -3.31 4.39
CA LEU A 104 21.93 -2.42 5.54
C LEU A 104 23.10 -1.42 5.50
N SER A 105 22.81 -0.13 5.66
CA SER A 105 23.79 0.96 5.67
C SER A 105 23.96 1.58 7.07
N VAL A 106 23.22 1.04 8.07
CA VAL A 106 23.23 1.51 9.46
C VAL A 106 23.31 0.32 10.41
N ALA A 107 23.72 0.58 11.65
CA ALA A 107 23.80 -0.38 12.74
C ALA A 107 22.93 0.04 13.94
N ALA A 108 22.58 -0.91 14.80
CA ALA A 108 21.90 -0.61 16.05
C ALA A 108 22.76 0.33 16.93
N GLY A 109 22.14 1.38 17.45
CA GLY A 109 22.78 2.48 18.18
C GLY A 109 23.06 3.72 17.33
N ASP A 110 22.99 3.65 16.00
CA ASP A 110 23.20 4.82 15.14
C ASP A 110 22.04 5.82 15.30
N THR A 111 22.38 7.10 15.34
CA THR A 111 21.40 8.19 15.18
C THR A 111 21.24 8.51 13.72
N VAL A 112 20.00 8.61 13.25
CA VAL A 112 19.65 8.93 11.85
C VAL A 112 18.80 10.18 11.78
N THR A 113 18.96 10.91 10.67
CA THR A 113 18.12 12.06 10.33
C THR A 113 17.11 11.68 9.24
N GLN A 114 16.00 12.42 9.18
CA GLN A 114 15.02 12.25 8.10
C GLN A 114 15.69 12.32 6.72
N GLY A 115 15.36 11.39 5.85
CA GLY A 115 15.97 11.28 4.51
C GLY A 115 17.34 10.59 4.47
N GLN A 116 17.91 10.22 5.62
CA GLN A 116 19.17 9.47 5.63
C GLN A 116 18.93 8.05 5.12
N GLN A 117 19.86 7.57 4.28
CA GLN A 117 19.79 6.20 3.74
C GLN A 117 20.03 5.15 4.83
N LEU A 118 19.13 4.19 4.94
CA LEU A 118 19.18 3.06 5.86
C LEU A 118 19.70 1.77 5.23
N GLY A 119 19.54 1.67 3.91
CA GLY A 119 19.87 0.50 3.12
C GLY A 119 19.31 0.62 1.73
N THR A 120 19.08 -0.50 1.07
CA THR A 120 18.51 -0.54 -0.27
C THR A 120 17.37 -1.55 -0.37
N VAL A 121 16.40 -1.28 -1.25
CA VAL A 121 15.27 -2.18 -1.55
C VAL A 121 15.79 -3.52 -2.03
N GLY A 122 15.20 -4.59 -1.52
CA GLY A 122 15.49 -5.98 -1.89
C GLY A 122 14.26 -6.86 -1.84
N SER A 123 14.50 -8.15 -1.62
CA SER A 123 13.47 -9.18 -1.48
C SER A 123 13.94 -10.27 -0.51
N THR A 124 14.58 -9.88 0.59
CA THR A 124 15.09 -10.81 1.61
C THR A 124 13.99 -11.25 2.59
N GLY A 125 14.15 -12.39 3.25
CA GLY A 125 13.14 -12.96 4.14
C GLY A 125 11.94 -13.55 3.38
N LYS A 126 10.73 -13.41 3.93
CA LYS A 126 9.49 -13.89 3.30
C LYS A 126 8.92 -12.80 2.38
N SER A 127 9.50 -12.67 1.20
CA SER A 127 9.13 -11.70 0.19
C SER A 127 8.94 -12.37 -1.17
N THR A 128 7.97 -11.92 -1.95
CA THR A 128 7.65 -12.43 -3.29
C THR A 128 8.22 -11.58 -4.43
N GLY A 129 8.86 -10.44 -4.12
CA GLY A 129 9.43 -9.53 -5.11
C GLY A 129 10.09 -8.32 -4.47
N ASN A 130 10.76 -7.50 -5.27
CA ASN A 130 11.45 -6.32 -4.75
C ASN A 130 10.48 -5.27 -4.26
N HIS A 131 10.50 -4.97 -2.96
CA HIS A 131 9.73 -3.90 -2.32
C HIS A 131 10.36 -3.53 -0.97
N LEU A 132 10.01 -2.37 -0.45
CA LEU A 132 10.15 -2.04 0.96
C LEU A 132 8.83 -2.34 1.66
N HIS A 133 8.86 -3.11 2.73
CA HIS A 133 7.76 -3.22 3.67
C HIS A 133 8.01 -2.27 4.85
N LEU A 134 7.10 -1.32 5.08
CA LEU A 134 7.17 -0.31 6.13
C LEU A 134 6.05 -0.48 7.15
N GLU A 135 6.39 -0.65 8.43
CA GLU A 135 5.42 -0.60 9.54
C GLU A 135 5.61 0.69 10.33
N LEU A 136 4.50 1.28 10.77
CA LEU A 136 4.46 2.43 11.69
C LEU A 136 3.78 2.03 12.98
N PHE A 137 4.38 2.40 14.11
CA PHE A 137 3.82 2.22 15.44
C PHE A 137 3.69 3.57 16.13
N VAL A 138 2.51 3.84 16.69
CA VAL A 138 2.20 5.00 17.52
C VAL A 138 1.80 4.47 18.89
N ASP A 139 2.48 4.89 19.95
CA ASP A 139 2.32 4.40 21.34
C ASP A 139 2.35 2.86 21.43
N GLY A 140 3.19 2.24 20.61
CA GLY A 140 3.33 0.79 20.51
C GLY A 140 2.24 0.08 19.70
N ALA A 141 1.21 0.77 19.27
CA ALA A 141 0.15 0.22 18.40
C ALA A 141 0.53 0.36 16.93
N LEU A 142 0.34 -0.73 16.16
CA LEU A 142 0.50 -0.70 14.72
C LEU A 142 -0.53 0.27 14.11
N THR A 143 -0.04 1.20 13.29
CA THR A 143 -0.82 2.30 12.74
C THR A 143 -0.64 2.36 11.22
N ASP A 144 -1.66 2.86 10.54
CA ASP A 144 -1.60 3.06 9.08
C ASP A 144 -0.58 4.16 8.74
N THR A 145 0.40 3.83 7.91
CA THR A 145 1.46 4.77 7.47
C THR A 145 0.91 6.02 6.79
N ARG A 146 -0.28 5.94 6.19
CA ARG A 146 -0.96 7.08 5.54
C ARG A 146 -1.31 8.21 6.49
N THR A 147 -1.39 7.94 7.79
CA THR A 147 -1.69 8.96 8.81
C THR A 147 -0.55 9.96 9.00
N MET A 148 0.70 9.58 8.67
CA MET A 148 1.90 10.37 8.98
C MET A 148 2.76 10.66 7.74
N ILE A 149 2.75 9.78 6.74
CA ILE A 149 3.48 9.97 5.49
C ILE A 149 2.50 10.60 4.51
N PRO A 150 2.75 11.83 4.00
CA PRO A 150 1.84 12.46 3.06
C PRO A 150 1.75 11.61 1.80
N TYR A 151 0.64 10.95 1.62
CA TYR A 151 0.32 10.25 0.39
C TYR A 151 -0.43 11.21 -0.51
N ASP A 152 0.32 12.01 -1.21
CA ASP A 152 -0.17 12.93 -2.22
C ASP A 152 0.06 12.30 -3.60
N ASN A 153 -1.03 12.02 -4.32
CA ASN A 153 -0.98 11.54 -5.69
C ASN A 153 -0.33 12.54 -6.66
N THR A 154 -0.03 13.77 -6.21
CA THR A 154 0.55 14.82 -7.04
C THR A 154 2.08 14.79 -7.08
N THR A 155 2.74 14.14 -6.11
CA THR A 155 4.21 14.08 -6.02
C THR A 155 4.81 12.79 -6.58
N SER A 156 4.00 11.75 -6.83
CA SER A 156 4.44 10.64 -7.67
C SER A 156 4.37 11.10 -9.13
N PRO A 157 5.50 11.23 -9.85
CA PRO A 157 5.44 11.65 -11.23
C PRO A 157 4.54 10.67 -12.00
N ASP A 158 3.41 11.16 -12.53
CA ASP A 158 2.54 10.50 -13.49
C ASP A 158 1.48 9.48 -13.03
N LEU A 159 1.06 9.40 -11.79
CA LEU A 159 -0.10 8.57 -11.41
C LEU A 159 -1.43 9.34 -11.39
N HIS A 160 -1.64 10.29 -12.32
CA HIS A 160 -2.98 10.81 -12.61
C HIS A 160 -3.80 9.74 -13.34
N LEU A 161 -4.25 8.72 -12.61
CA LEU A 161 -5.26 7.80 -13.12
C LEU A 161 -6.62 8.47 -12.92
N THR A 162 -7.27 8.76 -14.02
CA THR A 162 -8.59 9.41 -14.09
C THR A 162 -9.63 8.68 -13.24
N THR A 163 -10.40 9.42 -12.52
CA THR A 163 -11.22 9.10 -11.36
C THR A 163 -12.55 8.39 -11.62
N THR A 164 -12.74 7.70 -12.69
CA THR A 164 -13.94 6.86 -12.89
C THR A 164 -13.58 5.40 -12.69
N LEU A 165 -14.11 4.79 -11.64
CA LEU A 165 -13.90 3.38 -11.29
C LEU A 165 -14.69 2.44 -12.20
N ASP A 166 -14.74 2.70 -13.48
CA ASP A 166 -15.38 1.83 -14.45
C ASP A 166 -14.44 0.70 -14.85
N PHE A 167 -14.40 -0.34 -14.02
CA PHE A 167 -13.71 -1.58 -14.38
C PHE A 167 -14.46 -2.31 -15.47
N ILE A 168 -13.74 -2.82 -16.47
CA ILE A 168 -14.28 -3.74 -17.45
C ILE A 168 -14.01 -5.19 -17.06
N CYS A 169 -14.78 -6.12 -17.63
CA CYS A 169 -14.48 -7.55 -17.51
C CYS A 169 -13.09 -7.85 -18.11
N PRO A 170 -12.27 -8.68 -17.45
CA PRO A 170 -10.95 -9.03 -17.98
C PRO A 170 -10.98 -9.82 -19.27
N LEU A 171 -12.13 -10.36 -19.65
CA LEU A 171 -12.37 -11.07 -20.91
C LEU A 171 -13.53 -10.43 -21.66
N GLU A 172 -13.38 -10.18 -22.96
CA GLU A 172 -14.49 -9.72 -23.82
C GLU A 172 -15.61 -10.76 -23.91
N SER A 173 -15.23 -12.04 -23.86
CA SER A 173 -16.18 -13.15 -23.87
C SER A 173 -15.67 -14.31 -23.01
N TYR A 174 -16.58 -14.97 -22.33
CA TYR A 174 -16.33 -16.16 -21.54
C TYR A 174 -17.56 -17.09 -21.61
N THR A 175 -17.35 -18.39 -21.38
CA THR A 175 -18.43 -19.38 -21.51
C THR A 175 -19.25 -19.50 -20.23
N ALA A 176 -18.61 -19.32 -19.07
CA ALA A 176 -19.27 -19.38 -17.75
C ALA A 176 -18.40 -18.75 -16.68
N ILE A 177 -18.99 -18.37 -15.57
CA ILE A 177 -18.30 -18.23 -14.28
C ILE A 177 -18.24 -19.62 -13.68
N SER A 178 -17.06 -20.27 -13.72
CA SER A 178 -16.89 -21.65 -13.26
C SER A 178 -16.74 -21.75 -11.73
N ALA A 179 -16.19 -20.70 -11.10
CA ALA A 179 -16.17 -20.58 -9.65
C ALA A 179 -16.39 -19.10 -9.24
N PRO A 180 -17.39 -18.83 -8.39
CA PRO A 180 -17.63 -17.50 -7.84
C PRO A 180 -16.70 -17.20 -6.67
N PHE A 181 -16.56 -15.92 -6.31
CA PHE A 181 -15.89 -15.48 -5.10
C PHE A 181 -16.60 -16.02 -3.84
N ARG A 182 -15.83 -16.56 -2.89
CA ARG A 182 -16.30 -17.06 -1.59
C ARG A 182 -15.25 -16.78 -0.52
N THR A 183 -15.65 -16.20 0.59
CA THR A 183 -14.75 -15.91 1.73
C THR A 183 -14.71 -17.02 2.75
N ASP A 184 -15.81 -17.75 2.94
CA ASP A 184 -15.91 -18.87 3.87
C ASP A 184 -17.05 -19.80 3.45
N ASP A 185 -16.76 -21.11 3.53
CA ASP A 185 -17.74 -22.19 3.51
C ASP A 185 -17.09 -23.32 4.31
N SER A 186 -17.74 -23.77 5.38
CA SER A 186 -17.21 -24.78 6.29
C SER A 186 -16.83 -26.10 5.61
N ASP A 187 -17.28 -26.31 4.37
CA ASP A 187 -17.09 -27.56 3.61
C ASP A 187 -16.15 -27.41 2.41
N THR A 188 -15.79 -26.19 1.98
CA THR A 188 -14.89 -25.95 0.84
C THR A 188 -13.91 -24.82 1.14
N PRO A 189 -12.64 -24.91 0.68
CA PRO A 189 -11.69 -23.82 0.84
C PRO A 189 -12.21 -22.50 0.26
N PRO A 190 -11.88 -21.34 0.84
CA PRO A 190 -12.26 -20.05 0.29
C PRO A 190 -11.73 -19.90 -1.13
N HIS A 191 -12.53 -19.28 -2.01
CA HIS A 191 -12.15 -18.91 -3.37
C HIS A 191 -12.15 -17.40 -3.48
N LEU A 192 -10.96 -16.80 -3.46
CA LEU A 192 -10.76 -15.36 -3.28
C LEU A 192 -10.75 -14.56 -4.59
N GLY A 193 -11.22 -15.16 -5.67
CA GLY A 193 -11.39 -14.55 -6.98
C GLY A 193 -12.66 -15.01 -7.68
N VAL A 194 -12.78 -14.68 -8.94
CA VAL A 194 -13.83 -15.15 -9.85
C VAL A 194 -13.16 -15.85 -11.03
N ASP A 195 -13.55 -17.08 -11.32
CA ASP A 195 -13.03 -17.84 -12.44
C ASP A 195 -13.92 -17.68 -13.66
N PHE A 196 -13.39 -16.99 -14.67
CA PHE A 196 -14.02 -16.83 -15.97
C PHE A 196 -13.53 -17.94 -16.91
N ALA A 197 -14.34 -18.97 -17.13
CA ALA A 197 -14.03 -20.06 -18.06
C ALA A 197 -14.06 -19.56 -19.51
N ALA A 198 -12.96 -19.77 -20.23
CA ALA A 198 -12.81 -19.40 -21.63
C ALA A 198 -11.83 -20.32 -22.35
N ALA A 199 -11.82 -20.32 -23.67
CA ALA A 199 -10.86 -21.10 -24.45
C ALA A 199 -9.42 -20.65 -24.15
N GLY A 200 -8.48 -21.62 -24.13
CA GLY A 200 -7.07 -21.30 -24.06
C GLY A 200 -6.65 -20.37 -25.20
N GLY A 201 -5.86 -19.35 -24.90
CA GLY A 201 -5.47 -18.33 -25.87
C GLY A 201 -6.44 -17.16 -26.01
N THR A 202 -7.58 -17.14 -25.30
CA THR A 202 -8.45 -15.96 -25.23
C THR A 202 -7.67 -14.79 -24.63
N PRO A 203 -7.68 -13.57 -25.21
CA PRO A 203 -7.00 -12.42 -24.65
C PRO A 203 -7.52 -12.06 -23.26
N VAL A 204 -6.60 -11.82 -22.33
CA VAL A 204 -6.87 -11.27 -21.00
C VAL A 204 -6.50 -9.81 -21.02
N GLN A 205 -7.45 -8.93 -20.67
CA GLN A 205 -7.30 -7.48 -20.73
C GLN A 205 -7.17 -6.87 -19.36
N ALA A 206 -6.46 -5.75 -19.26
CA ALA A 206 -6.44 -4.93 -18.05
C ALA A 206 -7.84 -4.40 -17.75
N ALA A 207 -8.42 -4.75 -16.61
CA ALA A 207 -9.77 -4.35 -16.23
C ALA A 207 -9.89 -2.83 -16.02
N GLN A 208 -8.80 -2.15 -15.75
CA GLN A 208 -8.69 -0.69 -15.65
C GLN A 208 -7.25 -0.28 -15.95
N SER A 209 -7.07 0.99 -16.36
CA SER A 209 -5.74 1.58 -16.54
C SER A 209 -4.94 1.52 -15.24
N GLY A 210 -3.63 1.28 -15.35
CA GLY A 210 -2.81 1.15 -14.15
C GLY A 210 -1.34 0.87 -14.44
N VAL A 211 -0.64 0.47 -13.38
CA VAL A 211 0.75 0.05 -13.44
C VAL A 211 0.84 -1.42 -13.06
N VAL A 212 1.54 -2.20 -13.87
CA VAL A 212 1.82 -3.61 -13.59
C VAL A 212 2.73 -3.72 -12.37
N THR A 213 2.24 -4.36 -11.34
CA THR A 213 2.89 -4.45 -10.03
C THR A 213 3.57 -5.79 -9.84
N GLN A 214 2.99 -6.81 -10.43
CA GLN A 214 3.57 -8.15 -10.48
C GLN A 214 3.30 -8.73 -11.87
N ALA A 215 4.30 -9.45 -12.40
CA ALA A 215 4.20 -10.22 -13.63
C ALA A 215 5.20 -11.38 -13.50
N GLY A 216 4.72 -12.58 -13.27
CA GLY A 216 5.59 -13.66 -12.91
C GLY A 216 4.92 -15.02 -12.90
N TRP A 217 5.48 -15.89 -12.08
CA TRP A 217 5.05 -17.27 -11.86
C TRP A 217 5.07 -17.60 -10.37
N ASP A 218 4.05 -18.31 -9.90
CA ASP A 218 4.09 -19.10 -8.66
C ASP A 218 3.32 -20.42 -8.86
N ASP A 219 3.43 -21.34 -7.90
CA ASP A 219 2.87 -22.69 -8.04
C ASP A 219 1.33 -22.71 -7.95
N ASP A 220 0.71 -21.73 -7.27
CA ASP A 220 -0.73 -21.65 -7.14
C ASP A 220 -1.37 -20.91 -8.33
N HIS A 221 -0.88 -19.72 -8.68
CA HIS A 221 -1.44 -18.88 -9.73
C HIS A 221 -0.91 -19.22 -11.14
N GLY A 222 0.17 -20.01 -11.25
CA GLY A 222 0.86 -20.18 -12.52
C GLY A 222 1.45 -18.87 -13.02
N TYR A 223 1.35 -18.58 -14.31
CA TYR A 223 1.66 -17.25 -14.82
C TYR A 223 0.55 -16.27 -14.43
N PHE A 224 0.95 -15.13 -13.87
CA PHE A 224 0.00 -14.14 -13.39
C PHE A 224 0.49 -12.71 -13.60
N VAL A 225 -0.45 -11.77 -13.56
CA VAL A 225 -0.23 -10.32 -13.58
C VAL A 225 -1.05 -9.69 -12.46
N THR A 226 -0.48 -8.72 -11.76
CA THR A 226 -1.23 -7.83 -10.86
C THR A 226 -1.05 -6.40 -11.33
N ILE A 227 -2.13 -5.64 -11.38
CA ILE A 227 -2.16 -4.23 -11.81
C ILE A 227 -2.69 -3.39 -10.66
N TYR A 228 -1.97 -2.32 -10.33
CA TYR A 228 -2.42 -1.29 -9.41
C TYR A 228 -3.09 -0.15 -10.18
N HIS A 229 -4.28 0.25 -9.76
CA HIS A 229 -5.11 1.25 -10.45
C HIS A 229 -5.12 2.62 -9.75
N GLY A 230 -4.27 2.79 -8.74
CA GLY A 230 -4.21 4.03 -7.97
C GLY A 230 -5.26 4.13 -6.87
N ALA A 231 -5.14 5.21 -6.11
CA ALA A 231 -6.15 5.64 -5.16
C ALA A 231 -7.08 6.65 -5.83
N ASN A 232 -8.35 6.63 -5.49
CA ASN A 232 -9.28 7.68 -5.92
C ASN A 232 -8.86 9.00 -5.24
N ALA A 233 -8.49 10.01 -6.02
CA ALA A 233 -7.59 11.11 -5.64
C ALA A 233 -8.20 12.22 -4.76
N ALA A 234 -9.34 12.03 -4.11
CA ALA A 234 -9.88 13.00 -3.17
C ALA A 234 -9.97 12.36 -1.78
N ALA A 235 -9.36 12.98 -0.77
CA ALA A 235 -9.76 12.71 0.60
C ALA A 235 -11.26 12.93 0.69
N ASN A 236 -11.99 11.96 1.24
CA ASN A 236 -13.39 12.13 1.52
C ASN A 236 -13.57 13.30 2.52
N ASP A 237 -14.72 13.98 2.48
CA ASP A 237 -15.04 15.09 3.39
C ASP A 237 -14.99 14.71 4.89
N ASP A 238 -14.90 13.42 5.20
CA ASP A 238 -14.78 12.85 6.55
C ASP A 238 -13.33 12.59 6.99
N GLY A 239 -12.32 12.93 6.17
CA GLY A 239 -10.91 12.70 6.45
C GLY A 239 -10.45 11.27 6.20
N THR A 240 -11.27 10.40 5.61
CA THR A 240 -10.84 9.07 5.20
C THR A 240 -10.03 9.13 3.91
N TYR A 241 -8.99 8.29 3.81
CA TYR A 241 -8.11 8.27 2.65
C TYR A 241 -8.76 7.56 1.46
N PRO A 242 -8.40 7.99 0.22
CA PRO A 242 -8.95 7.39 -0.97
C PRO A 242 -8.64 5.90 -1.07
N ALA A 243 -9.62 5.17 -1.58
CA ALA A 243 -9.55 3.74 -1.78
C ALA A 243 -8.49 3.35 -2.82
N ASN A 244 -7.65 2.38 -2.47
CA ASN A 244 -6.69 1.79 -3.40
C ASN A 244 -7.31 0.55 -4.05
N TYR A 245 -7.24 0.48 -5.37
CA TYR A 245 -7.70 -0.68 -6.12
C TYR A 245 -6.54 -1.37 -6.82
N ALA A 246 -6.58 -2.68 -6.83
CA ALA A 246 -5.72 -3.51 -7.68
C ALA A 246 -6.52 -4.68 -8.23
N THR A 247 -6.03 -5.26 -9.32
CA THR A 247 -6.59 -6.48 -9.91
C THR A 247 -5.48 -7.48 -10.18
N SER A 248 -5.79 -8.77 -10.03
CA SER A 248 -4.88 -9.86 -10.36
C SER A 248 -5.53 -10.83 -11.35
N TYR A 249 -4.72 -11.35 -12.25
CA TYR A 249 -5.11 -12.21 -13.36
C TYR A 249 -4.18 -13.42 -13.37
N ALA A 250 -4.71 -14.61 -13.11
CA ALA A 250 -3.90 -15.81 -12.95
C ALA A 250 -4.26 -16.90 -13.97
N HIS A 251 -3.48 -17.99 -13.92
CA HIS A 251 -3.53 -19.15 -14.80
C HIS A 251 -3.30 -18.82 -16.27
N LEU A 252 -2.55 -17.74 -16.54
CA LEU A 252 -2.23 -17.35 -17.92
C LEU A 252 -1.50 -18.47 -18.67
N GLN A 253 -1.67 -18.54 -19.97
CA GLN A 253 -1.15 -19.61 -20.82
C GLN A 253 0.39 -19.67 -20.83
N SER A 254 1.03 -18.49 -20.74
CA SER A 254 2.48 -18.33 -20.83
C SER A 254 2.91 -17.09 -20.06
N LYS A 255 4.22 -16.85 -20.05
CA LYS A 255 4.78 -15.62 -19.47
C LYS A 255 3.96 -14.40 -19.94
N PRO A 256 3.58 -13.50 -19.00
CA PRO A 256 2.80 -12.29 -19.31
C PRO A 256 3.38 -11.48 -20.48
N ALA A 257 2.51 -10.85 -21.24
CA ALA A 257 2.88 -9.94 -22.33
C ALA A 257 3.41 -8.57 -21.81
N VAL A 258 3.26 -8.33 -20.53
CA VAL A 258 3.64 -7.10 -19.84
C VAL A 258 4.69 -7.39 -18.75
N GLN A 259 5.40 -6.34 -18.32
CA GLN A 259 6.43 -6.43 -17.28
C GLN A 259 6.14 -5.49 -16.11
N VAL A 260 6.72 -5.79 -14.94
CA VAL A 260 6.62 -4.94 -13.76
C VAL A 260 7.10 -3.51 -14.06
N GLY A 261 6.35 -2.52 -13.59
CA GLY A 261 6.57 -1.09 -13.87
C GLY A 261 5.94 -0.60 -15.18
N GLN A 262 5.45 -1.49 -16.05
CA GLN A 262 4.78 -1.08 -17.28
C GLN A 262 3.42 -0.46 -16.98
N ARG A 263 3.12 0.68 -17.63
CA ARG A 263 1.78 1.26 -17.67
C ARG A 263 0.93 0.53 -18.71
N VAL A 264 -0.31 0.27 -18.33
CA VAL A 264 -1.31 -0.31 -19.22
C VAL A 264 -2.56 0.56 -19.20
N ALA A 265 -3.19 0.69 -20.34
CA ALA A 265 -4.52 1.28 -20.46
C ALA A 265 -5.60 0.21 -20.18
N GLN A 266 -6.79 0.66 -19.77
CA GLN A 266 -7.96 -0.22 -19.72
C GLN A 266 -8.19 -0.88 -21.10
N GLY A 267 -8.36 -2.20 -21.12
CA GLY A 267 -8.53 -2.97 -22.34
C GLY A 267 -7.23 -3.46 -23.00
N ASP A 268 -6.06 -3.01 -22.55
CA ASP A 268 -4.80 -3.54 -23.07
C ASP A 268 -4.66 -5.03 -22.77
N VAL A 269 -4.20 -5.80 -23.76
CA VAL A 269 -3.95 -7.24 -23.61
C VAL A 269 -2.69 -7.45 -22.75
N ILE A 270 -2.85 -8.10 -21.61
CA ILE A 270 -1.80 -8.35 -20.64
C ILE A 270 -1.32 -9.80 -20.61
N GLY A 271 -2.08 -10.70 -21.24
CA GLY A 271 -1.81 -12.12 -21.34
C GLY A 271 -2.92 -12.86 -22.06
N TYR A 272 -2.92 -14.17 -21.95
CA TYR A 272 -3.88 -15.03 -22.60
C TYR A 272 -4.34 -16.12 -21.62
N VAL A 273 -5.62 -16.49 -21.69
CA VAL A 273 -6.22 -17.56 -20.87
C VAL A 273 -5.45 -18.87 -21.05
N GLY A 274 -5.14 -19.50 -19.96
CA GLY A 274 -4.50 -20.80 -19.91
C GLY A 274 -5.01 -21.65 -18.74
N SER A 275 -4.17 -22.57 -18.30
CA SER A 275 -4.42 -23.47 -17.17
C SER A 275 -3.12 -23.77 -16.43
N THR A 276 -2.26 -22.77 -16.26
CA THR A 276 -0.97 -22.92 -15.57
C THR A 276 -1.12 -22.81 -14.05
N GLY A 277 -0.18 -23.35 -13.29
CA GLY A 277 -0.24 -23.42 -11.83
C GLY A 277 -1.30 -24.44 -11.34
N ARG A 278 -1.94 -24.14 -10.21
CA ARG A 278 -3.00 -25.01 -9.64
C ARG A 278 -4.34 -24.73 -10.31
N SER A 279 -4.56 -25.31 -11.49
CA SER A 279 -5.75 -25.10 -12.30
C SER A 279 -6.28 -26.44 -12.84
N SER A 280 -7.62 -26.58 -12.89
CA SER A 280 -8.29 -27.77 -13.43
C SER A 280 -8.69 -27.67 -14.91
N GLY A 281 -8.51 -26.51 -15.52
CA GLY A 281 -8.88 -26.25 -16.92
C GLY A 281 -8.70 -24.78 -17.30
N ASN A 282 -8.91 -24.47 -18.57
CA ASN A 282 -8.72 -23.11 -19.08
C ASN A 282 -9.71 -22.11 -18.50
N HIS A 283 -9.20 -21.13 -17.75
CA HIS A 283 -9.95 -20.01 -17.20
C HIS A 283 -9.01 -18.85 -16.88
N CYS A 284 -9.56 -17.67 -16.67
CA CYS A 284 -8.88 -16.55 -16.01
C CYS A 284 -9.39 -16.47 -14.56
N HIS A 285 -8.53 -16.74 -13.60
CA HIS A 285 -8.79 -16.45 -12.21
C HIS A 285 -8.56 -14.96 -11.99
N PHE A 286 -9.60 -14.22 -11.65
CA PHE A 286 -9.60 -12.76 -11.52
C PHE A 286 -9.90 -12.34 -10.09
N GLU A 287 -8.99 -11.60 -9.50
CA GLU A 287 -9.14 -11.04 -8.16
C GLU A 287 -9.24 -9.51 -8.21
N MET A 288 -10.07 -8.93 -7.36
CA MET A 288 -10.13 -7.50 -7.10
C MET A 288 -9.74 -7.21 -5.66
N TYR A 289 -8.99 -6.14 -5.48
CA TYR A 289 -8.53 -5.67 -4.18
C TYR A 289 -8.99 -4.24 -3.94
N TYR A 290 -9.44 -4.01 -2.72
CA TYR A 290 -9.77 -2.71 -2.17
C TYR A 290 -8.97 -2.52 -0.88
N ASN A 291 -8.09 -1.52 -0.84
CA ASN A 291 -7.18 -1.31 0.31
C ASN A 291 -6.43 -2.58 0.75
N GLY A 292 -6.01 -3.41 -0.21
CA GLY A 292 -5.30 -4.66 0.02
C GLY A 292 -6.16 -5.86 0.42
N ALA A 293 -7.44 -5.67 0.70
CA ALA A 293 -8.39 -6.76 0.96
C ALA A 293 -9.06 -7.23 -0.32
N ARG A 294 -9.17 -8.54 -0.52
CA ARG A 294 -9.91 -9.10 -1.65
C ARG A 294 -11.41 -8.93 -1.45
N PHE A 295 -12.11 -8.59 -2.52
CA PHE A 295 -13.56 -8.49 -2.52
C PHE A 295 -14.15 -9.09 -3.80
N SER A 296 -15.47 -9.35 -3.80
CA SER A 296 -16.12 -10.00 -4.92
C SER A 296 -16.20 -9.09 -6.15
N ALA A 297 -15.55 -9.47 -7.24
CA ALA A 297 -15.71 -8.82 -8.54
C ALA A 297 -17.15 -8.85 -9.04
N GLN A 298 -17.95 -9.84 -8.64
CA GLN A 298 -19.35 -9.97 -9.03
C GLN A 298 -20.24 -8.86 -8.48
N THR A 299 -19.93 -8.34 -7.27
CA THR A 299 -20.64 -7.18 -6.72
C THR A 299 -20.36 -5.90 -7.50
N TYR A 300 -19.18 -5.82 -8.09
CA TYR A 300 -18.74 -4.66 -8.86
C TYR A 300 -19.32 -4.67 -10.29
N PHE A 301 -19.26 -5.81 -10.93
CA PHE A 301 -19.73 -5.98 -12.32
C PHE A 301 -21.23 -6.33 -12.41
N GLY A 302 -22.07 -5.90 -11.49
CA GLY A 302 -23.48 -6.19 -11.30
C GLY A 302 -24.24 -6.69 -12.53
N GLY A 303 -24.38 -8.01 -12.68
CA GLY A 303 -25.19 -8.62 -13.71
C GLY A 303 -24.45 -9.19 -14.91
N MET A 304 -23.13 -9.39 -14.88
CA MET A 304 -22.41 -10.12 -15.93
C MET A 304 -23.04 -11.49 -16.18
N ARG A 305 -23.62 -11.63 -17.36
CA ARG A 305 -24.06 -12.94 -17.88
C ARG A 305 -23.04 -13.39 -18.92
N ALA A 306 -22.67 -14.67 -18.86
CA ALA A 306 -21.96 -15.30 -19.95
C ALA A 306 -22.71 -14.99 -21.26
N SER A 307 -22.00 -14.57 -22.30
CA SER A 307 -22.56 -14.46 -23.63
C SER A 307 -23.04 -15.87 -24.07
N ARG A 308 -24.31 -15.96 -24.45
CA ARG A 308 -24.88 -17.21 -24.99
C ARG A 308 -24.28 -17.54 -26.33
#